data_a2d548f42b07346d4973843927453a78
#
_entry.id   a2d548f42b07346d4973843927453a78
#
_cell.length_a   1.000
_cell.length_b   1.000
_cell.length_c   1.000
_cell.angle_alpha   90.00
_cell.angle_beta   90.00
_cell.angle_gamma   90.00
#
_symmetry.space_group_name_H-M   'P 1'
#
loop_
_entity.id
_entity.type
_entity.pdbx_description
1 polymer ?
#
loop_
_entity_poly.entity_id
_entity_poly.type
_entity_poly.pdbx_seq_one_letter_code
_entity_poly.pdbx_strand_id
1 'polypeptide(L)'
;SGPGRVVAAHHASVMNSMLAGALETGTGRKAAIDRPAAGKTGTSQNFRDGWFVGYSADLVAGVWMGNDDGSAPKKLTGGGLPAIIWRNAMLGAHKGMPARALFGTNPADAPDAPNKDDDKDGGLMDLLSDFFKSN
;
A
#
# COMPACT_ATOMS: atom_id res chain seq x y z
N SER A 1 -11.86 9.86 -22.27
CA SER A 1 -12.51 9.02 -21.24
C SER A 1 -11.44 8.13 -20.64
N GLY A 2 -11.14 8.31 -19.36
CA GLY A 2 -10.24 7.42 -18.61
C GLY A 2 -10.87 6.04 -18.40
N PRO A 3 -10.08 5.04 -17.97
CA PRO A 3 -10.63 3.73 -17.60
C PRO A 3 -11.68 3.93 -16.49
N GLY A 4 -12.79 3.22 -16.61
CA GLY A 4 -13.86 3.23 -15.61
C GLY A 4 -13.32 2.79 -14.23
N ARG A 5 -14.02 3.17 -13.17
CA ARG A 5 -13.68 2.74 -11.81
C ARG A 5 -13.86 1.22 -11.70
N VAL A 6 -12.82 0.51 -11.26
CA VAL A 6 -12.84 -0.95 -11.07
C VAL A 6 -12.87 -1.36 -9.58
N VAL A 7 -12.63 -0.42 -8.66
CA VAL A 7 -12.66 -0.63 -7.21
C VAL A 7 -13.53 0.44 -6.57
N ALA A 8 -14.44 0.06 -5.69
CA ALA A 8 -15.30 1.00 -4.97
C ALA A 8 -14.46 1.97 -4.12
N ALA A 9 -14.93 3.22 -3.99
CA ALA A 9 -14.21 4.29 -3.30
C ALA A 9 -13.87 3.94 -1.85
N HIS A 10 -14.81 3.34 -1.12
CA HIS A 10 -14.60 2.95 0.28
C HIS A 10 -13.54 1.86 0.43
N HIS A 11 -13.47 0.86 -0.47
CA HIS A 11 -12.40 -0.13 -0.44
C HIS A 11 -11.02 0.48 -0.67
N ALA A 12 -10.92 1.43 -1.61
CA ALA A 12 -9.67 2.16 -1.86
C ALA A 12 -9.26 3.00 -0.63
N SER A 13 -10.21 3.64 0.04
CA SER A 13 -9.99 4.42 1.27
C SER A 13 -9.47 3.53 2.41
N VAL A 14 -10.12 2.40 2.67
CA VAL A 14 -9.70 1.44 3.70
C VAL A 14 -8.30 0.91 3.40
N MET A 15 -8.02 0.56 2.14
CA MET A 15 -6.69 0.12 1.72
C MET A 15 -5.63 1.20 1.95
N ASN A 16 -5.91 2.45 1.60
CA ASN A 16 -5.00 3.57 1.86
C ASN A 16 -4.69 3.72 3.35
N SER A 17 -5.71 3.62 4.21
CA SER A 17 -5.53 3.70 5.67
C SER A 17 -4.65 2.56 6.20
N MET A 18 -4.87 1.34 5.75
CA MET A 18 -4.03 0.19 6.14
C MET A 18 -2.57 0.35 5.67
N LEU A 19 -2.36 0.79 4.44
CA LEU A 19 -1.02 0.98 3.86
C LEU A 19 -0.30 2.20 4.45
N ALA A 20 -1.01 3.25 4.86
CA ALA A 20 -0.45 4.37 5.62
C ALA A 20 0.01 3.90 7.01
N GLY A 21 -0.82 3.11 7.71
CA GLY A 21 -0.45 2.51 9.00
C GLY A 21 0.82 1.65 8.94
N ALA A 22 1.12 1.02 7.80
CA ALA A 22 2.36 0.28 7.61
C ALA A 22 3.62 1.17 7.66
N LEU A 23 3.51 2.45 7.28
CA LEU A 23 4.58 3.44 7.39
C LEU A 23 4.66 4.07 8.79
N GLU A 24 3.53 4.17 9.49
CA GLU A 24 3.47 4.81 10.82
C GLU A 24 3.97 3.86 11.91
N THR A 25 3.44 2.66 11.96
CA THR A 25 3.67 1.70 13.05
C THR A 25 4.19 0.34 12.59
N GLY A 26 4.12 0.05 11.28
CA GLY A 26 4.44 -1.25 10.70
C GLY A 26 5.89 -1.40 10.24
N THR A 27 6.09 -2.35 9.33
CA THR A 27 7.41 -2.72 8.78
C THR A 27 8.01 -1.66 7.87
N GLY A 28 7.21 -0.68 7.41
CA GLY A 28 7.60 0.38 6.50
C GLY A 28 8.07 1.68 7.17
N ARG A 29 8.20 1.75 8.49
CA ARG A 29 8.52 3.00 9.23
C ARG A 29 9.72 3.78 8.70
N LYS A 30 10.74 3.10 8.17
CA LYS A 30 11.93 3.76 7.59
C LYS A 30 11.63 4.50 6.28
N ALA A 31 10.48 4.25 5.67
CA ALA A 31 10.01 4.96 4.49
C ALA A 31 9.16 6.20 4.81
N ALA A 32 8.88 6.50 6.08
CA ALA A 32 8.09 7.67 6.45
C ALA A 32 8.74 8.97 5.93
N ILE A 33 7.93 9.82 5.28
CA ILE A 33 8.31 11.11 4.72
C ILE A 33 7.50 12.24 5.37
N ASP A 34 7.79 13.48 5.02
CA ASP A 34 7.19 14.71 5.58
C ASP A 34 5.74 14.99 5.14
N ARG A 35 5.08 14.00 4.56
CA ARG A 35 3.71 14.12 4.02
C ARG A 35 2.98 12.79 4.09
N PRO A 36 1.64 12.79 3.93
CA PRO A 36 0.86 11.57 3.84
C PRO A 36 1.38 10.65 2.74
N ALA A 37 1.70 9.43 3.11
CA ALA A 37 2.19 8.41 2.21
C ALA A 37 1.70 7.03 2.66
N ALA A 38 1.65 6.11 1.74
CA ALA A 38 1.28 4.73 1.98
C ALA A 38 2.24 3.79 1.25
N GLY A 39 2.37 2.56 1.71
CA GLY A 39 3.26 1.61 1.07
C GLY A 39 3.35 0.27 1.77
N LYS A 40 4.06 -0.64 1.12
CA LYS A 40 4.25 -2.01 1.61
C LYS A 40 5.66 -2.52 1.34
N THR A 41 6.20 -3.17 2.34
CA THR A 41 7.43 -3.94 2.23
C THR A 41 7.17 -5.31 1.63
N GLY A 42 8.12 -5.83 0.88
CA GLY A 42 8.19 -7.22 0.45
C GLY A 42 9.57 -7.80 0.74
N THR A 43 9.61 -9.04 1.15
CA THR A 43 10.86 -9.79 1.32
C THR A 43 10.63 -11.19 0.80
N SER A 44 11.45 -11.64 -0.15
CA SER A 44 11.35 -13.00 -0.67
C SER A 44 11.89 -14.02 0.34
N GLN A 45 11.56 -15.29 0.10
CA GLN A 45 12.10 -16.39 0.90
C GLN A 45 13.63 -16.35 0.90
N ASN A 46 14.23 -16.69 2.04
CA ASN A 46 15.68 -16.66 2.24
C ASN A 46 16.33 -15.28 2.05
N PHE A 47 15.57 -14.18 2.17
CA PHE A 47 16.08 -12.80 2.06
C PHE A 47 16.83 -12.51 0.75
N ARG A 48 16.47 -13.16 -0.35
CA ARG A 48 17.11 -12.96 -1.65
C ARG A 48 16.80 -11.61 -2.25
N ASP A 49 15.54 -11.15 -2.05
CA ASP A 49 15.05 -9.90 -2.58
C ASP A 49 14.35 -9.09 -1.50
N GLY A 50 14.58 -7.80 -1.52
CA GLY A 50 13.87 -6.82 -0.73
C GLY A 50 13.14 -5.82 -1.62
N TRP A 51 11.85 -5.64 -1.38
CA TRP A 51 10.98 -4.71 -2.10
C TRP A 51 10.42 -3.66 -1.16
N PHE A 52 10.31 -2.45 -1.64
CA PHE A 52 9.43 -1.45 -1.09
C PHE A 52 8.68 -0.76 -2.20
N VAL A 53 7.35 -0.77 -2.15
CA VAL A 53 6.48 -0.03 -3.07
C VAL A 53 5.63 0.91 -2.25
N GLY A 54 5.60 2.17 -2.62
CA GLY A 54 4.82 3.16 -1.90
C GLY A 54 4.48 4.37 -2.77
N TYR A 55 3.58 5.18 -2.26
CA TYR A 55 3.03 6.33 -2.98
C TYR A 55 2.63 7.46 -2.01
N SER A 56 2.56 8.66 -2.56
CA SER A 56 1.87 9.82 -2.01
C SER A 56 0.62 10.11 -2.84
N ALA A 57 -0.04 11.24 -2.60
CA ALA A 57 -1.13 11.70 -3.46
C ALA A 57 -0.69 12.00 -4.91
N ASP A 58 0.60 12.25 -5.12
CA ASP A 58 1.14 12.77 -6.38
C ASP A 58 2.03 11.79 -7.13
N LEU A 59 2.78 10.96 -6.41
CA LEU A 59 3.83 10.10 -6.98
C LEU A 59 3.75 8.69 -6.42
N VAL A 60 4.10 7.72 -7.26
CA VAL A 60 4.31 6.32 -6.89
C VAL A 60 5.74 5.91 -7.26
N ALA A 61 6.38 5.15 -6.39
CA ALA A 61 7.71 4.58 -6.67
C ALA A 61 7.86 3.20 -6.07
N GLY A 62 8.67 2.37 -6.71
CA GLY A 62 9.08 1.06 -6.22
C GLY A 62 10.60 0.96 -6.17
N VAL A 63 11.11 0.29 -5.15
CA VAL A 63 12.53 -0.05 -5.00
C VAL A 63 12.65 -1.55 -4.86
N TRP A 64 13.46 -2.14 -5.70
CA TRP A 64 13.88 -3.52 -5.60
C TRP A 64 15.38 -3.60 -5.35
N MET A 65 15.76 -4.54 -4.52
CA MET A 65 17.15 -4.88 -4.27
C MET A 65 17.30 -6.41 -4.21
N GLY A 66 18.33 -6.90 -4.86
CA GLY A 66 18.66 -8.30 -4.92
C GLY A 66 19.97 -8.50 -5.66
N ASN A 67 20.42 -9.75 -5.76
CA ASN A 67 21.57 -10.15 -6.58
C ASN A 67 21.09 -10.89 -7.82
N ASP A 68 21.68 -10.60 -8.98
CA ASP A 68 21.31 -11.22 -10.26
C ASP A 68 21.57 -12.74 -10.28
N ASP A 69 22.51 -13.22 -9.47
CA ASP A 69 22.82 -14.65 -9.30
C ASP A 69 21.88 -15.37 -8.31
N GLY A 70 20.88 -14.64 -7.75
CA GLY A 70 19.94 -15.18 -6.78
C GLY A 70 20.54 -15.48 -5.39
N SER A 71 21.79 -15.10 -5.13
CA SER A 71 22.38 -15.20 -3.80
C SER A 71 21.73 -14.21 -2.84
N ALA A 72 21.58 -14.59 -1.56
CA ALA A 72 20.97 -13.72 -0.56
C ALA A 72 21.96 -12.63 -0.11
N PRO A 73 21.66 -11.32 -0.28
CA PRO A 73 22.41 -10.27 0.36
C PRO A 73 22.29 -10.39 1.89
N LYS A 74 23.34 -10.04 2.61
CA LYS A 74 23.34 -10.13 4.08
C LYS A 74 22.23 -9.22 4.66
N LYS A 75 21.23 -9.84 5.32
CA LYS A 75 20.14 -9.18 6.05
C LYS A 75 19.28 -8.20 5.20
N LEU A 76 19.06 -8.50 3.92
CA LEU A 76 18.19 -7.69 3.10
C LEU A 76 16.72 -7.92 3.47
N THR A 77 16.02 -6.84 3.85
CA THR A 77 14.56 -6.83 4.06
C THR A 77 13.96 -5.62 3.40
N GLY A 78 12.71 -5.71 2.95
CA GLY A 78 12.02 -4.58 2.32
C GLY A 78 11.86 -3.37 3.23
N GLY A 79 11.74 -3.57 4.54
CA GLY A 79 11.70 -2.50 5.55
C GLY A 79 13.08 -1.94 5.95
N GLY A 80 14.14 -2.49 5.39
CA GLY A 80 15.52 -2.04 5.57
C GLY A 80 15.93 -0.99 4.53
N LEU A 81 16.96 -1.31 3.77
CA LEU A 81 17.55 -0.39 2.79
C LEU A 81 16.58 0.00 1.64
N PRO A 82 15.73 -0.89 1.08
CA PRO A 82 14.75 -0.48 0.08
C PRO A 82 13.83 0.64 0.56
N ALA A 83 13.34 0.58 1.80
CA ALA A 83 12.48 1.61 2.39
C ALA A 83 13.22 2.96 2.55
N ILE A 84 14.49 2.93 2.93
CA ILE A 84 15.33 4.13 3.07
C ILE A 84 15.60 4.78 1.70
N ILE A 85 15.91 3.98 0.67
CA ILE A 85 16.14 4.46 -0.69
C ILE A 85 14.85 5.10 -1.23
N TRP A 86 13.71 4.43 -1.05
CA TRP A 86 12.41 4.95 -1.44
C TRP A 86 12.14 6.30 -0.77
N ARG A 87 12.34 6.40 0.55
CA ARG A 87 12.17 7.65 1.30
C ARG A 87 13.00 8.78 0.71
N ASN A 88 14.29 8.55 0.47
CA ASN A 88 15.20 9.58 -0.03
C ASN A 88 14.81 10.02 -1.46
N ALA A 89 14.44 9.09 -2.32
CA ALA A 89 13.95 9.39 -3.66
C ALA A 89 12.67 10.22 -3.62
N MET A 90 11.71 9.85 -2.80
CA MET A 90 10.44 10.57 -2.66
C MET A 90 10.61 11.96 -2.05
N LEU A 91 11.46 12.13 -1.04
CA LEU A 91 11.79 13.45 -0.49
C LEU A 91 12.42 14.35 -1.55
N GLY A 92 13.31 13.80 -2.39
CA GLY A 92 13.90 14.54 -3.50
C GLY A 92 12.88 14.93 -4.57
N ALA A 93 12.04 14.00 -4.98
CA ALA A 93 11.02 14.19 -6.01
C ALA A 93 9.92 15.18 -5.62
N HIS A 94 9.64 15.32 -4.33
CA HIS A 94 8.59 16.23 -3.83
C HIS A 94 9.09 17.63 -3.50
N LYS A 95 10.34 17.98 -3.77
CA LYS A 95 10.85 19.32 -3.51
C LYS A 95 10.00 20.39 -4.22
N GLY A 96 9.49 21.35 -3.47
CA GLY A 96 8.63 22.40 -3.98
C GLY A 96 7.17 22.02 -4.24
N MET A 97 6.78 20.77 -4.00
CA MET A 97 5.39 20.33 -4.12
C MET A 97 4.67 20.44 -2.78
N PRO A 98 3.43 20.97 -2.74
CA PRO A 98 2.64 21.02 -1.51
C PRO A 98 2.29 19.58 -1.07
N ALA A 99 2.20 19.37 0.25
CA ALA A 99 1.70 18.11 0.79
C ALA A 99 0.18 18.01 0.59
N ARG A 100 -0.27 16.85 0.09
CA ARG A 100 -1.70 16.53 -0.10
C ARG A 100 -2.06 15.24 0.63
N ALA A 101 -3.31 15.17 1.12
CA ALA A 101 -3.84 13.96 1.74
C ALA A 101 -3.99 12.84 0.71
N LEU A 102 -3.81 11.61 1.16
CA LEU A 102 -4.20 10.44 0.38
C LEU A 102 -5.72 10.35 0.29
N PHE A 103 -6.22 9.84 -0.83
CA PHE A 103 -7.64 9.64 -1.04
C PHE A 103 -8.27 8.85 0.12
N GLY A 104 -9.37 9.38 0.67
CA GLY A 104 -10.15 8.73 1.71
C GLY A 104 -9.48 8.61 3.09
N THR A 105 -8.30 9.22 3.31
CA THR A 105 -7.67 9.29 4.64
C THR A 105 -8.05 10.56 5.40
N ASN A 106 -8.64 11.54 4.72
CA ASN A 106 -9.22 12.70 5.37
C ASN A 106 -10.66 12.33 5.83
N PRO A 107 -11.05 12.64 7.09
CA PRO A 107 -12.43 12.42 7.55
C PRO A 107 -13.50 13.08 6.69
N ALA A 108 -13.17 14.18 6.00
CA ALA A 108 -14.08 14.85 5.08
C ALA A 108 -14.29 14.08 3.76
N ASP A 109 -13.36 13.20 3.41
CA ASP A 109 -13.41 12.35 2.22
C ASP A 109 -13.88 10.92 2.56
N ALA A 110 -14.27 10.68 3.83
CA ALA A 110 -14.79 9.39 4.23
C ALA A 110 -15.99 9.06 3.33
N PRO A 111 -15.91 8.00 2.52
CA PRO A 111 -17.05 7.61 1.71
C PRO A 111 -18.23 7.32 2.65
N ASP A 112 -19.41 7.75 2.26
CA ASP A 112 -20.65 7.37 2.95
C ASP A 112 -20.61 5.88 3.27
N ALA A 113 -21.11 5.51 4.45
CA ALA A 113 -21.18 4.10 4.87
C ALA A 113 -21.73 3.26 3.70
N PRO A 114 -21.21 2.04 3.47
CA PRO A 114 -21.58 1.22 2.34
C PRO A 114 -23.11 1.16 2.25
N ASN A 115 -23.64 1.55 1.10
CA ASN A 115 -25.07 1.46 0.86
C ASN A 115 -25.43 -0.04 0.92
N LYS A 116 -26.46 -0.39 1.69
CA LYS A 116 -26.91 -1.80 1.81
C LYS A 116 -27.25 -2.46 0.48
N ASP A 117 -27.30 -1.69 -0.60
CA ASP A 117 -27.52 -2.19 -1.97
C ASP A 117 -26.23 -2.64 -2.67
N ASP A 118 -25.05 -2.28 -2.16
CA ASP A 118 -23.75 -2.71 -2.72
C ASP A 118 -23.41 -4.16 -2.30
N ASP A 119 -24.07 -4.71 -1.29
CA ASP A 119 -23.92 -6.10 -0.81
C ASP A 119 -24.71 -7.13 -1.63
N LYS A 120 -25.39 -6.73 -2.70
CA LYS A 120 -26.21 -7.67 -3.51
C LYS A 120 -25.41 -8.53 -4.49
N ASP A 121 -24.15 -8.24 -4.69
CA ASP A 121 -23.25 -9.14 -5.42
C ASP A 121 -22.51 -10.04 -4.42
N GLY A 122 -23.11 -11.20 -4.12
CA GLY A 122 -22.54 -12.36 -3.44
C GLY A 122 -21.39 -12.08 -2.47
N GLY A 123 -21.70 -11.50 -1.32
CA GLY A 123 -20.70 -11.14 -0.32
C GLY A 123 -19.87 -12.34 0.12
N LEU A 124 -18.63 -12.08 0.59
CA LEU A 124 -17.72 -13.10 1.15
C LEU A 124 -18.43 -14.06 2.11
N MET A 125 -19.47 -13.61 2.81
CA MET A 125 -20.29 -14.44 3.72
C MET A 125 -21.16 -15.46 3.00
N ASP A 126 -21.66 -15.17 1.79
CA ASP A 126 -22.40 -16.13 0.97
C ASP A 126 -21.48 -17.19 0.40
N LEU A 127 -20.29 -16.78 -0.08
CA LEU A 127 -19.22 -17.68 -0.53
C LEU A 127 -18.75 -18.61 0.59
N LEU A 128 -18.57 -18.10 1.81
CA LEU A 128 -18.20 -18.91 2.98
C LEU A 128 -19.35 -19.82 3.41
N SER A 129 -20.60 -19.34 3.36
CA SER A 129 -21.78 -20.15 3.68
C SER A 129 -21.92 -21.36 2.75
N ASP A 130 -21.71 -21.16 1.45
CA ASP A 130 -21.77 -22.25 0.46
C ASP A 130 -20.62 -23.24 0.61
N PHE A 131 -19.42 -22.76 0.96
CA PHE A 131 -18.26 -23.62 1.24
C PHE A 131 -18.51 -24.52 2.47
N PHE A 132 -19.12 -24.01 3.54
CA PHE A 132 -19.42 -24.77 4.76
C PHE A 132 -20.66 -25.68 4.64
N LYS A 133 -21.55 -25.48 3.66
CA LYS A 133 -22.70 -26.36 3.39
C LYS A 133 -22.36 -27.54 2.48
N SER A 134 -21.22 -27.49 1.79
CA SER A 134 -20.80 -28.50 0.79
C SER A 134 -19.88 -29.59 1.38
N ASN A 135 -19.63 -29.59 2.67
CA ASN A 135 -18.95 -30.61 3.46
C ASN A 135 -19.87 -31.01 4.64
#